data_4c1e428ebd7d4b4f4af67a67c066c6e2
#
_entry.id   4c1e428ebd7d4b4f4af67a67c066c6e2
#
_cell.length_a   1.000
_cell.length_b   1.000
_cell.length_c   1.000
_cell.angle_alpha   90.00
_cell.angle_beta   90.00
_cell.angle_gamma   90.00
#
_symmetry.space_group_name_H-M   'P 1'
#
loop_
_entity.id
_entity.type
_entity.pdbx_description
1 polymer ?
#
loop_
_entity_poly.entity_id
_entity_poly.type
_entity_poly.pdbx_seq_one_letter_code
_entity_poly.pdbx_strand_id
1 'polypeptide(L)'
;MYAVQDAKGLVVLTGEAGTGKTTLLARTLQRLPPARVRASLVVNPSLTSREFLEMALIGWGVSHPPESKAQQLLLLQKMLLQARADDQIVLLVVDEAHALGADLLEEIRLLGNFEQPNCKLLQIVLAGQNELNALLNHDNLRQFKQRIAVRLRIEPLRGPAVTEYIHFRWTEAGGAEPPFTAAAYDRILMSSGGIPRVINALCDNALTLAFAEGAALVTGDHIREACRDLDLPDQGAHEAAPSGLPAPDYTRSLPPELASVTVLPVRVSNGSLEAAALPAASFSLKTLERYGSGKPVKSFWSRCAGILGSAH
;
A
#
# COMPACT_ATOMS: atom_id res chain seq x y z
N MET A 1 11.07 0.22 4.55
CA MET A 1 11.94 1.16 5.28
C MET A 1 13.41 0.75 5.16
N TYR A 2 13.84 -0.41 5.63
CA TYR A 2 15.24 -0.88 5.57
C TYR A 2 15.88 -0.69 4.19
N ALA A 3 15.26 -1.18 3.11
CA ALA A 3 15.83 -1.07 1.76
C ALA A 3 16.08 0.36 1.27
N VAL A 4 15.29 1.33 1.75
CA VAL A 4 15.46 2.76 1.43
C VAL A 4 16.57 3.37 2.29
N GLN A 5 16.60 3.07 3.59
CA GLN A 5 17.61 3.58 4.51
C GLN A 5 19.02 3.07 4.20
N ASP A 6 19.12 1.80 3.78
CA ASP A 6 20.39 1.14 3.39
C ASP A 6 20.80 1.46 1.94
N ALA A 7 20.11 2.38 1.25
CA ALA A 7 20.44 2.80 -0.11
C ALA A 7 20.59 1.65 -1.10
N LYS A 8 19.68 0.63 -1.04
CA LYS A 8 19.75 -0.56 -1.90
C LYS A 8 19.51 -0.29 -3.39
N GLY A 9 19.04 0.91 -3.76
CA GLY A 9 18.81 1.32 -5.13
C GLY A 9 17.40 0.99 -5.60
N LEU A 10 17.19 -0.11 -6.32
CA LEU A 10 15.90 -0.46 -6.93
C LEU A 10 15.18 -1.55 -6.14
N VAL A 11 13.97 -1.23 -5.71
CA VAL A 11 13.05 -2.13 -4.98
C VAL A 11 11.78 -2.33 -5.79
N VAL A 12 11.31 -3.55 -5.88
CA VAL A 12 10.04 -3.91 -6.53
C VAL A 12 9.09 -4.49 -5.51
N LEU A 13 7.88 -3.93 -5.42
CA LEU A 13 6.78 -4.36 -4.57
C LEU A 13 5.62 -4.85 -5.44
N THR A 14 5.28 -6.12 -5.36
CA THR A 14 4.16 -6.69 -6.12
C THR A 14 3.08 -7.27 -5.22
N GLY A 15 1.89 -7.44 -5.76
CA GLY A 15 0.75 -8.06 -5.09
C GLY A 15 -0.52 -7.85 -5.89
N GLU A 16 -1.55 -8.61 -5.61
CA GLU A 16 -2.85 -8.49 -6.28
C GLU A 16 -3.50 -7.12 -6.07
N ALA A 17 -4.45 -6.77 -6.96
CA ALA A 17 -5.26 -5.59 -6.80
C ALA A 17 -6.01 -5.62 -5.46
N GLY A 18 -5.99 -4.53 -4.70
CA GLY A 18 -6.71 -4.46 -3.43
C GLY A 18 -6.00 -5.06 -2.21
N THR A 19 -4.77 -5.59 -2.34
CA THR A 19 -3.98 -6.13 -1.21
C THR A 19 -3.36 -5.06 -0.30
N GLY A 20 -3.50 -3.76 -0.64
CA GLY A 20 -3.04 -2.66 0.21
C GLY A 20 -1.64 -2.11 -0.12
N LYS A 21 -1.09 -2.34 -1.32
CA LYS A 21 0.21 -1.80 -1.77
C LYS A 21 0.32 -0.29 -1.58
N THR A 22 -0.62 0.47 -2.14
CA THR A 22 -0.67 1.94 -2.02
C THR A 22 -0.76 2.40 -0.57
N THR A 23 -1.56 1.71 0.25
CA THR A 23 -1.68 1.99 1.68
C THR A 23 -0.36 1.75 2.40
N LEU A 24 0.32 0.65 2.10
CA LEU A 24 1.64 0.34 2.67
C LEU A 24 2.68 1.39 2.28
N LEU A 25 2.69 1.81 1.00
CA LEU A 25 3.57 2.87 0.51
C LEU A 25 3.30 4.18 1.24
N ALA A 26 2.04 4.62 1.31
CA ALA A 26 1.65 5.85 1.99
C ALA A 26 2.05 5.84 3.47
N ARG A 27 1.79 4.73 4.18
CA ARG A 27 2.21 4.57 5.58
C ARG A 27 3.72 4.54 5.75
N THR A 28 4.44 3.93 4.82
CA THR A 28 5.90 3.92 4.83
C THR A 28 6.45 5.33 4.64
N LEU A 29 5.94 6.08 3.66
CA LEU A 29 6.36 7.45 3.40
C LEU A 29 6.09 8.37 4.60
N GLN A 30 4.94 8.24 5.26
CA GLN A 30 4.61 9.00 6.48
C GLN A 30 5.56 8.72 7.65
N ARG A 31 6.15 7.52 7.72
CA ARG A 31 7.08 7.12 8.78
C ARG A 31 8.53 7.47 8.48
N LEU A 32 8.86 7.83 7.25
CA LEU A 32 10.21 8.28 6.91
C LEU A 32 10.42 9.69 7.47
N PRO A 33 11.59 9.98 8.09
CA PRO A 33 11.87 11.29 8.65
C PRO A 33 12.00 12.32 7.51
N PRO A 34 11.14 13.37 7.46
CA PRO A 34 11.14 14.33 6.34
C PRO A 34 12.46 15.10 6.21
N ALA A 35 13.20 15.26 7.32
CA ALA A 35 14.50 15.91 7.30
C ALA A 35 15.57 15.08 6.59
N ARG A 36 15.40 13.73 6.52
CA ARG A 36 16.39 12.80 5.94
C ARG A 36 15.97 12.21 4.61
N VAL A 37 14.69 12.27 4.26
CA VAL A 37 14.18 11.63 3.04
C VAL A 37 13.35 12.61 2.22
N ARG A 38 13.82 12.86 1.00
CA ARG A 38 13.13 13.65 -0.01
C ARG A 38 12.44 12.71 -0.97
N ALA A 39 11.12 12.52 -0.84
CA ALA A 39 10.37 11.56 -1.60
C ALA A 39 9.51 12.22 -2.69
N SER A 40 9.43 11.59 -3.86
CA SER A 40 8.46 11.87 -4.91
C SER A 40 7.63 10.62 -5.19
N LEU A 41 6.31 10.80 -5.34
CA LEU A 41 5.37 9.73 -5.66
C LEU A 41 4.71 10.01 -7.01
N VAL A 42 4.90 9.11 -7.95
CA VAL A 42 4.23 9.11 -9.26
C VAL A 42 3.17 8.00 -9.25
N VAL A 43 1.90 8.37 -9.41
CA VAL A 43 0.75 7.46 -9.30
C VAL A 43 0.13 7.12 -10.66
N ASN A 44 0.38 7.95 -11.68
CA ASN A 44 -0.12 7.70 -13.03
C ASN A 44 1.05 7.51 -14.00
N PRO A 45 1.40 6.26 -14.33
CA PRO A 45 2.55 5.97 -15.18
C PRO A 45 2.26 6.10 -16.69
N SER A 46 1.05 6.46 -17.11
CA SER A 46 0.72 6.70 -18.53
C SER A 46 1.24 8.05 -19.02
N LEU A 47 2.55 8.25 -18.91
CA LEU A 47 3.26 9.48 -19.21
C LEU A 47 4.38 9.22 -20.21
N THR A 48 4.75 10.24 -20.98
CA THR A 48 6.01 10.23 -21.71
C THR A 48 7.19 10.32 -20.73
N SER A 49 8.38 9.89 -21.15
CA SER A 49 9.60 9.98 -20.32
C SER A 49 9.88 11.40 -19.81
N ARG A 50 9.52 12.43 -20.61
CA ARG A 50 9.67 13.83 -20.24
C ARG A 50 8.69 14.21 -19.12
N GLU A 51 7.41 13.92 -19.30
CA GLU A 51 6.37 14.22 -18.32
C GLU A 51 6.60 13.47 -17.00
N PHE A 52 7.07 12.23 -17.09
CA PHE A 52 7.44 11.44 -15.91
C PHE A 52 8.55 12.12 -15.10
N LEU A 53 9.62 12.56 -15.76
CA LEU A 53 10.73 13.22 -15.10
C LEU A 53 10.30 14.58 -14.54
N GLU A 54 9.46 15.33 -15.26
CA GLU A 54 8.85 16.57 -14.79
C GLU A 54 8.03 16.35 -13.52
N MET A 55 7.13 15.35 -13.51
CA MET A 55 6.34 15.01 -12.32
C MET A 55 7.22 14.59 -11.14
N ALA A 56 8.28 13.81 -11.40
CA ALA A 56 9.22 13.42 -10.35
C ALA A 56 9.92 14.64 -9.74
N LEU A 57 10.37 15.58 -10.56
CA LEU A 57 11.01 16.82 -10.11
C LEU A 57 10.05 17.69 -9.29
N ILE A 58 8.79 17.86 -9.75
CA ILE A 58 7.75 18.57 -9.00
C ILE A 58 7.52 17.91 -7.65
N GLY A 59 7.43 16.58 -7.62
CA GLY A 59 7.27 15.81 -6.38
C GLY A 59 8.43 16.01 -5.40
N TRP A 60 9.64 16.24 -5.88
CA TRP A 60 10.80 16.61 -5.05
C TRP A 60 10.87 18.11 -4.73
N GLY A 61 9.85 18.90 -5.08
CA GLY A 61 9.73 20.32 -4.72
C GLY A 61 10.34 21.30 -5.70
N VAL A 62 10.58 20.90 -6.96
CA VAL A 62 10.96 21.83 -8.03
C VAL A 62 9.69 22.48 -8.57
N SER A 63 9.51 23.78 -8.34
CA SER A 63 8.29 24.50 -8.74
C SER A 63 8.14 24.64 -10.25
N HIS A 64 9.24 24.81 -10.96
CA HIS A 64 9.27 25.04 -12.41
C HIS A 64 10.38 24.20 -13.04
N PRO A 65 10.13 22.92 -13.35
CA PRO A 65 11.08 22.09 -14.07
C PRO A 65 11.35 22.67 -15.46
N PRO A 66 12.60 22.59 -15.97
CA PRO A 66 12.92 23.01 -17.32
C PRO A 66 12.15 22.20 -18.36
N GLU A 67 11.88 22.81 -19.54
CA GLU A 67 11.21 22.09 -20.63
C GLU A 67 12.09 21.02 -21.28
N SER A 68 13.40 21.24 -21.35
CA SER A 68 14.35 20.31 -21.96
C SER A 68 14.66 19.13 -21.01
N LYS A 69 14.47 17.90 -21.50
CA LYS A 69 14.84 16.68 -20.78
C LYS A 69 16.30 16.69 -20.32
N ALA A 70 17.22 17.19 -21.16
CA ALA A 70 18.63 17.30 -20.79
C ALA A 70 18.84 18.23 -19.59
N GLN A 71 18.14 19.36 -19.56
CA GLN A 71 18.19 20.28 -18.41
C GLN A 71 17.54 19.69 -17.17
N GLN A 72 16.44 18.92 -17.31
CA GLN A 72 15.82 18.19 -16.21
C GLN A 72 16.80 17.17 -15.59
N LEU A 73 17.51 16.41 -16.40
CA LEU A 73 18.51 15.44 -15.93
C LEU A 73 19.69 16.13 -15.23
N LEU A 74 20.19 17.26 -15.76
CA LEU A 74 21.23 18.05 -15.10
C LEU A 74 20.76 18.62 -13.76
N LEU A 75 19.52 19.09 -13.68
CA LEU A 75 18.92 19.57 -12.45
C LEU A 75 18.78 18.43 -11.43
N LEU A 76 18.30 17.27 -11.86
CA LEU A 76 18.22 16.07 -11.04
C LEU A 76 19.60 15.68 -10.48
N GLN A 77 20.61 15.63 -11.33
CA GLN A 77 21.98 15.32 -10.90
C GLN A 77 22.49 16.28 -9.81
N LYS A 78 22.30 17.58 -10.01
CA LYS A 78 22.68 18.58 -9.00
C LYS A 78 21.94 18.37 -7.68
N MET A 79 20.63 18.12 -7.77
CA MET A 79 19.80 17.88 -6.60
C MET A 79 20.21 16.61 -5.83
N LEU A 80 20.55 15.53 -6.55
CA LEU A 80 21.02 14.28 -5.95
C LEU A 80 22.36 14.45 -5.23
N LEU A 81 23.30 15.19 -5.84
CA LEU A 81 24.60 15.48 -5.25
C LEU A 81 24.46 16.37 -4.00
N GLN A 82 23.61 17.38 -4.06
CA GLN A 82 23.31 18.24 -2.91
C GLN A 82 22.68 17.44 -1.77
N ALA A 83 21.63 16.66 -2.06
CA ALA A 83 20.98 15.81 -1.07
C ALA A 83 21.98 14.86 -0.39
N ARG A 84 22.92 14.30 -1.16
CA ARG A 84 24.00 13.46 -0.60
C ARG A 84 24.91 14.23 0.34
N ALA A 85 25.28 15.48 0.00
CA ALA A 85 26.09 16.33 0.86
C ALA A 85 25.36 16.68 2.17
N ASP A 86 24.03 16.78 2.12
CA ASP A 86 23.16 17.09 3.26
C ASP A 86 22.73 15.81 4.06
N ASP A 87 23.31 14.66 3.79
CA ASP A 87 22.96 13.34 4.37
C ASP A 87 21.47 12.99 4.17
N GLN A 88 20.90 13.42 3.04
CA GLN A 88 19.52 13.13 2.65
C GLN A 88 19.45 11.99 1.63
N ILE A 89 18.40 11.19 1.71
CA ILE A 89 18.04 10.15 0.76
C ILE A 89 17.00 10.72 -0.20
N VAL A 90 17.25 10.61 -1.51
CA VAL A 90 16.26 10.94 -2.54
C VAL A 90 15.54 9.65 -2.95
N LEU A 91 14.23 9.66 -2.84
CA LEU A 91 13.36 8.50 -3.09
C LEU A 91 12.34 8.82 -4.19
N LEU A 92 12.30 7.96 -5.21
CA LEU A 92 11.26 7.92 -6.23
C LEU A 92 10.37 6.71 -5.95
N VAL A 93 9.09 6.93 -5.80
CA VAL A 93 8.09 5.87 -5.70
C VAL A 93 7.18 5.94 -6.91
N VAL A 94 7.03 4.83 -7.61
CA VAL A 94 6.11 4.70 -8.74
C VAL A 94 5.07 3.66 -8.38
N ASP A 95 3.83 4.09 -8.23
CA ASP A 95 2.70 3.17 -8.02
C ASP A 95 2.07 2.79 -9.36
N GLU A 96 1.35 1.68 -9.39
CA GLU A 96 0.77 1.07 -10.60
C GLU A 96 1.81 0.82 -11.72
N ALA A 97 3.05 0.51 -11.34
CA ALA A 97 4.18 0.35 -12.26
C ALA A 97 4.01 -0.78 -13.30
N HIS A 98 3.00 -1.64 -13.15
CA HIS A 98 2.65 -2.64 -14.16
C HIS A 98 2.05 -2.02 -15.44
N ALA A 99 1.58 -0.78 -15.37
CA ALA A 99 1.10 -0.01 -16.52
C ALA A 99 2.20 0.77 -17.26
N LEU A 100 3.46 0.70 -16.81
CA LEU A 100 4.60 1.33 -17.48
C LEU A 100 4.90 0.65 -18.82
N GLY A 101 5.14 1.45 -19.86
CA GLY A 101 5.74 0.97 -21.10
C GLY A 101 7.22 0.63 -20.94
N ALA A 102 7.75 -0.18 -21.86
CA ALA A 102 9.15 -0.60 -21.85
C ALA A 102 10.12 0.61 -21.91
N ASP A 103 9.78 1.65 -22.69
CA ASP A 103 10.59 2.86 -22.83
C ASP A 103 10.73 3.62 -21.51
N LEU A 104 9.64 3.69 -20.74
CA LEU A 104 9.67 4.37 -19.44
C LEU A 104 10.39 3.56 -18.37
N LEU A 105 10.28 2.23 -18.41
CA LEU A 105 11.09 1.35 -17.56
C LEU A 105 12.58 1.51 -17.86
N GLU A 106 12.95 1.60 -19.13
CA GLU A 106 14.35 1.84 -19.51
C GLU A 106 14.84 3.21 -19.02
N GLU A 107 13.99 4.25 -19.09
CA GLU A 107 14.28 5.54 -18.51
C GLU A 107 14.53 5.45 -16.99
N ILE A 108 13.66 4.77 -16.27
CA ILE A 108 13.81 4.55 -14.83
C ILE A 108 15.10 3.79 -14.53
N ARG A 109 15.48 2.82 -15.37
CA ARG A 109 16.76 2.12 -15.26
C ARG A 109 17.95 3.08 -15.40
N LEU A 110 17.88 4.00 -16.35
CA LEU A 110 18.91 5.01 -16.58
C LEU A 110 19.02 5.99 -15.39
N LEU A 111 17.89 6.39 -14.81
CA LEU A 111 17.91 7.19 -13.56
C LEU A 111 18.61 6.46 -12.40
N GLY A 112 18.53 5.14 -12.35
CA GLY A 112 19.26 4.31 -11.38
C GLY A 112 20.80 4.32 -11.59
N ASN A 113 21.33 4.94 -12.67
CA ASN A 113 22.76 5.12 -12.91
C ASN A 113 23.36 6.34 -12.18
N PHE A 114 22.53 7.19 -11.58
CA PHE A 114 23.04 8.24 -10.71
C PHE A 114 23.65 7.62 -9.45
N GLU A 115 24.96 7.42 -9.48
CA GLU A 115 25.71 6.80 -8.39
C GLU A 115 27.08 7.46 -8.19
N GLN A 116 27.62 7.29 -7.01
CA GLN A 116 29.01 7.55 -6.64
C GLN A 116 29.68 6.23 -6.23
N PRO A 117 31.00 6.16 -6.12
CA PRO A 117 31.66 4.95 -5.61
C PRO A 117 31.00 4.48 -4.32
N ASN A 118 30.47 3.26 -4.33
CA ASN A 118 29.79 2.59 -3.22
C ASN A 118 28.46 3.23 -2.73
N CYS A 119 27.84 4.13 -3.50
CA CYS A 119 26.59 4.77 -3.09
C CYS A 119 25.63 5.04 -4.26
N LYS A 120 24.39 4.53 -4.16
CA LYS A 120 23.28 4.90 -5.05
C LYS A 120 22.70 6.21 -4.56
N LEU A 121 22.71 7.25 -5.41
CA LEU A 121 22.19 8.58 -5.08
C LEU A 121 20.65 8.63 -5.11
N LEU A 122 20.02 7.81 -5.96
CA LEU A 122 18.57 7.71 -6.09
C LEU A 122 18.08 6.34 -5.65
N GLN A 123 17.12 6.32 -4.75
CA GLN A 123 16.37 5.13 -4.38
C GLN A 123 15.08 5.08 -5.17
N ILE A 124 14.73 3.91 -5.72
CA ILE A 124 13.55 3.74 -6.56
C ILE A 124 12.72 2.59 -6.01
N VAL A 125 11.43 2.82 -5.82
CA VAL A 125 10.45 1.79 -5.45
C VAL A 125 9.41 1.72 -6.55
N LEU A 126 9.30 0.56 -7.20
CA LEU A 126 8.22 0.27 -8.15
C LEU A 126 7.19 -0.61 -7.46
N ALA A 127 5.96 -0.15 -7.38
CA ALA A 127 4.85 -0.94 -6.87
C ALA A 127 3.86 -1.23 -8.00
N GLY A 128 3.37 -2.46 -8.08
CA GLY A 128 2.43 -2.84 -9.12
C GLY A 128 1.74 -4.18 -8.85
N GLN A 129 0.88 -4.57 -9.76
CA GLN A 129 0.22 -5.87 -9.71
C GLN A 129 1.19 -6.98 -10.17
N ASN A 130 0.74 -8.23 -10.13
CA ASN A 130 1.59 -9.39 -10.47
C ASN A 130 2.10 -9.34 -11.92
N GLU A 131 1.40 -8.63 -12.81
CA GLU A 131 1.76 -8.36 -14.20
C GLU A 131 3.11 -7.62 -14.31
N LEU A 132 3.47 -6.82 -13.30
CA LEU A 132 4.79 -6.19 -13.23
C LEU A 132 5.91 -7.24 -13.24
N ASN A 133 5.72 -8.39 -12.58
CA ASN A 133 6.71 -9.47 -12.61
C ASN A 133 6.84 -10.08 -14.02
N ALA A 134 5.72 -10.26 -14.72
CA ALA A 134 5.74 -10.75 -16.10
C ALA A 134 6.46 -9.75 -17.02
N LEU A 135 6.11 -8.46 -16.90
CA LEU A 135 6.73 -7.38 -17.65
C LEU A 135 8.26 -7.34 -17.43
N LEU A 136 8.71 -7.40 -16.18
CA LEU A 136 10.14 -7.38 -15.82
C LEU A 136 10.90 -8.66 -16.22
N ASN A 137 10.21 -9.72 -16.61
CA ASN A 137 10.83 -10.95 -17.08
C ASN A 137 11.01 -11.00 -18.61
N HIS A 138 10.53 -10.01 -19.36
CA HIS A 138 10.80 -9.91 -20.79
C HIS A 138 12.30 -9.75 -21.08
N ASP A 139 12.76 -10.34 -22.18
CA ASP A 139 14.18 -10.37 -22.55
C ASP A 139 14.80 -8.98 -22.74
N ASN A 140 14.02 -8.03 -23.26
CA ASN A 140 14.46 -6.63 -23.43
C ASN A 140 14.70 -5.89 -22.12
N LEU A 141 14.16 -6.39 -20.99
CA LEU A 141 14.35 -5.82 -19.66
C LEU A 141 15.33 -6.59 -18.76
N ARG A 142 16.13 -7.49 -19.35
CA ARG A 142 17.14 -8.28 -18.63
C ARG A 142 18.10 -7.42 -17.80
N GLN A 143 18.56 -6.31 -18.36
CA GLN A 143 19.46 -5.38 -17.66
C GLN A 143 18.75 -4.66 -16.50
N PHE A 144 17.47 -4.33 -16.67
CA PHE A 144 16.65 -3.78 -15.60
C PHE A 144 16.53 -4.78 -14.44
N LYS A 145 16.20 -6.03 -14.75
CA LYS A 145 16.04 -7.11 -13.76
C LYS A 145 17.28 -7.32 -12.90
N GLN A 146 18.48 -7.20 -13.47
CA GLN A 146 19.75 -7.34 -12.76
C GLN A 146 20.01 -6.23 -11.74
N ARG A 147 19.32 -5.08 -11.85
CA ARG A 147 19.46 -3.94 -10.93
C ARG A 147 18.48 -3.98 -9.76
N ILE A 148 17.53 -4.90 -9.77
CA ILE A 148 16.57 -5.04 -8.67
C ILE A 148 17.30 -5.64 -7.47
N ALA A 149 17.50 -4.83 -6.44
CA ALA A 149 18.17 -5.25 -5.22
C ALA A 149 17.23 -6.02 -4.28
N VAL A 150 15.93 -5.64 -4.25
CA VAL A 150 14.95 -6.24 -3.36
C VAL A 150 13.62 -6.45 -4.09
N ARG A 151 13.06 -7.65 -3.95
CA ARG A 151 11.70 -7.98 -4.41
C ARG A 151 10.84 -8.31 -3.20
N LEU A 152 9.74 -7.61 -3.08
CA LEU A 152 8.73 -7.82 -2.04
C LEU A 152 7.42 -8.22 -2.71
N ARG A 153 6.69 -9.13 -2.07
CA ARG A 153 5.36 -9.52 -2.50
C ARG A 153 4.39 -9.38 -1.34
N ILE A 154 3.28 -8.70 -1.59
CA ILE A 154 2.14 -8.70 -0.65
C ILE A 154 1.19 -9.80 -1.09
N GLU A 155 0.97 -10.74 -0.19
CA GLU A 155 0.00 -11.81 -0.40
C GLU A 155 -1.35 -11.43 0.22
N PRO A 156 -2.45 -11.99 -0.29
CA PRO A 156 -3.75 -11.91 0.38
C PRO A 156 -3.66 -12.45 1.81
N LEU A 157 -4.53 -11.96 2.68
CA LEU A 157 -4.64 -12.42 4.06
C LEU A 157 -5.11 -13.88 4.10
N ARG A 158 -4.61 -14.66 5.05
CA ARG A 158 -4.96 -16.09 5.16
C ARG A 158 -5.49 -16.41 6.55
N GLY A 159 -6.51 -17.25 6.58
CA GLY A 159 -7.05 -17.81 7.82
C GLY A 159 -7.33 -16.75 8.89
N PRO A 160 -6.75 -16.87 10.11
CA PRO A 160 -7.01 -15.97 11.22
C PRO A 160 -6.73 -14.50 10.93
N ALA A 161 -5.80 -14.20 10.00
CA ALA A 161 -5.46 -12.81 9.67
C ALA A 161 -6.63 -12.04 9.05
N VAL A 162 -7.60 -12.71 8.41
CA VAL A 162 -8.83 -12.07 7.93
C VAL A 162 -9.69 -11.61 9.10
N THR A 163 -9.89 -12.47 10.11
CA THR A 163 -10.63 -12.13 11.31
C THR A 163 -9.96 -11.00 12.09
N GLU A 164 -8.63 -11.07 12.29
CA GLU A 164 -7.85 -10.02 12.95
C GLU A 164 -7.96 -8.69 12.19
N TYR A 165 -7.96 -8.73 10.86
CA TYR A 165 -8.14 -7.54 10.02
C TYR A 165 -9.52 -6.90 10.21
N ILE A 166 -10.60 -7.70 10.26
CA ILE A 166 -11.96 -7.21 10.50
C ILE A 166 -12.06 -6.61 11.91
N HIS A 167 -11.53 -7.28 12.94
CA HIS A 167 -11.48 -6.76 14.31
C HIS A 167 -10.72 -5.43 14.38
N PHE A 168 -9.54 -5.37 13.75
CA PHE A 168 -8.76 -4.14 13.70
C PHE A 168 -9.55 -2.98 13.06
N ARG A 169 -10.19 -3.23 11.91
CA ARG A 169 -11.01 -2.23 11.21
C ARG A 169 -12.19 -1.76 12.04
N TRP A 170 -12.85 -2.69 12.74
CA TRP A 170 -13.97 -2.38 13.61
C TRP A 170 -13.56 -1.52 14.81
N THR A 171 -12.46 -1.87 15.46
CA THR A 171 -11.89 -1.10 16.58
C THR A 171 -11.45 0.30 16.15
N GLU A 172 -10.80 0.44 14.99
CA GLU A 172 -10.45 1.76 14.43
C GLU A 172 -11.68 2.60 14.10
N ALA A 173 -12.82 1.98 13.83
CA ALA A 173 -14.09 2.65 13.63
C ALA A 173 -14.80 3.06 14.94
N GLY A 174 -14.29 2.64 16.08
CA GLY A 174 -14.81 2.95 17.42
C GLY A 174 -15.72 1.87 18.01
N GLY A 175 -15.85 0.70 17.36
CA GLY A 175 -16.59 -0.44 17.87
C GLY A 175 -15.75 -1.30 18.83
N ALA A 176 -16.38 -1.96 19.79
CA ALA A 176 -15.69 -2.90 20.71
C ALA A 176 -15.58 -4.28 20.07
N GLU A 177 -16.71 -4.95 19.82
CA GLU A 177 -16.77 -6.28 19.22
C GLU A 177 -17.44 -6.20 17.83
N PRO A 178 -16.87 -6.78 16.76
CA PRO A 178 -17.53 -6.83 15.47
C PRO A 178 -18.78 -7.71 15.52
N PRO A 179 -19.93 -7.24 14.98
CA PRO A 179 -21.19 -7.95 15.05
C PRO A 179 -21.31 -9.06 13.99
N PHE A 180 -20.30 -9.93 13.87
CA PHE A 180 -20.28 -11.00 12.88
C PHE A 180 -20.34 -12.37 13.54
N THR A 181 -21.18 -13.26 13.03
CA THR A 181 -21.20 -14.66 13.44
C THR A 181 -19.98 -15.43 12.90
N ALA A 182 -19.64 -16.58 13.51
CA ALA A 182 -18.57 -17.44 13.00
C ALA A 182 -18.79 -17.83 11.53
N ALA A 183 -20.02 -18.17 11.14
CA ALA A 183 -20.41 -18.51 9.77
C ALA A 183 -20.20 -17.32 8.80
N ALA A 184 -20.36 -16.06 9.29
CA ALA A 184 -20.07 -14.88 8.49
C ALA A 184 -18.56 -14.72 8.22
N TYR A 185 -17.71 -14.91 9.24
CA TYR A 185 -16.25 -14.89 9.07
C TYR A 185 -15.75 -15.93 8.09
N ASP A 186 -16.23 -17.18 8.20
CA ASP A 186 -15.86 -18.28 7.30
C ASP A 186 -16.22 -17.93 5.85
N ARG A 187 -17.43 -17.41 5.64
CA ARG A 187 -17.87 -17.02 4.30
C ARG A 187 -17.11 -15.82 3.75
N ILE A 188 -16.81 -14.81 4.58
CA ILE A 188 -15.96 -13.69 4.17
C ILE A 188 -14.59 -14.20 3.72
N LEU A 189 -13.96 -15.09 4.48
CA LEU A 189 -12.67 -15.68 4.13
C LEU A 189 -12.72 -16.37 2.76
N MET A 190 -13.72 -17.21 2.53
CA MET A 190 -13.87 -17.94 1.26
C MET A 190 -14.15 -17.01 0.07
N SER A 191 -15.10 -16.09 0.21
CA SER A 191 -15.56 -15.25 -0.91
C SER A 191 -14.61 -14.10 -1.22
N SER A 192 -13.83 -13.61 -0.23
CA SER A 192 -12.88 -12.50 -0.44
C SER A 192 -11.54 -12.95 -1.02
N GLY A 193 -11.20 -14.25 -0.94
CA GLY A 193 -9.84 -14.73 -1.21
C GLY A 193 -8.78 -14.06 -0.32
N GLY A 194 -9.18 -13.45 0.80
CA GLY A 194 -8.30 -12.72 1.70
C GLY A 194 -7.84 -11.34 1.19
N ILE A 195 -8.48 -10.81 0.14
CA ILE A 195 -8.15 -9.50 -0.41
C ILE A 195 -8.82 -8.39 0.42
N PRO A 196 -8.06 -7.51 1.09
CA PRO A 196 -8.59 -6.47 1.99
C PRO A 196 -9.68 -5.60 1.38
N ARG A 197 -9.55 -5.22 0.10
CA ARG A 197 -10.59 -4.44 -0.60
C ARG A 197 -11.91 -5.20 -0.68
N VAL A 198 -11.85 -6.50 -0.98
CA VAL A 198 -13.05 -7.35 -1.09
C VAL A 198 -13.64 -7.62 0.28
N ILE A 199 -12.80 -7.87 1.31
CA ILE A 199 -13.24 -8.01 2.70
C ILE A 199 -14.03 -6.78 3.14
N ASN A 200 -13.49 -5.57 2.88
CA ASN A 200 -14.19 -4.34 3.23
C ASN A 200 -15.54 -4.21 2.52
N ALA A 201 -15.58 -4.47 1.21
CA ALA A 201 -16.82 -4.39 0.45
C ALA A 201 -17.89 -5.37 0.96
N LEU A 202 -17.50 -6.62 1.25
CA LEU A 202 -18.41 -7.63 1.82
C LEU A 202 -18.93 -7.20 3.20
N CYS A 203 -18.04 -6.75 4.08
CA CYS A 203 -18.44 -6.29 5.41
C CYS A 203 -19.35 -5.08 5.35
N ASP A 204 -19.07 -4.07 4.51
CA ASP A 204 -19.88 -2.86 4.37
C ASP A 204 -21.29 -3.19 3.87
N ASN A 205 -21.41 -4.04 2.83
CA ASN A 205 -22.72 -4.44 2.29
C ASN A 205 -23.50 -5.31 3.30
N ALA A 206 -22.86 -6.29 3.90
CA ALA A 206 -23.52 -7.17 4.86
C ALA A 206 -23.99 -6.44 6.13
N LEU A 207 -23.21 -5.45 6.61
CA LEU A 207 -23.64 -4.57 7.71
C LEU A 207 -24.85 -3.72 7.31
N THR A 208 -24.90 -3.27 6.05
CA THR A 208 -26.04 -2.50 5.52
C THR A 208 -27.31 -3.35 5.47
N LEU A 209 -27.20 -4.60 4.99
CA LEU A 209 -28.30 -5.55 4.94
C LEU A 209 -28.80 -5.88 6.35
N ALA A 210 -27.93 -6.26 7.26
CA ALA A 210 -28.28 -6.57 8.64
C ALA A 210 -28.96 -5.36 9.34
N PHE A 211 -28.47 -4.15 9.08
CA PHE A 211 -29.11 -2.93 9.61
C PHE A 211 -30.51 -2.72 9.03
N ALA A 212 -30.71 -2.91 7.73
CA ALA A 212 -32.02 -2.78 7.08
C ALA A 212 -33.04 -3.80 7.61
N GLU A 213 -32.60 -4.98 7.97
CA GLU A 213 -33.41 -6.05 8.58
C GLU A 213 -33.63 -5.89 10.08
N GLY A 214 -32.95 -4.94 10.74
CA GLY A 214 -32.96 -4.78 12.19
C GLY A 214 -32.25 -5.93 12.94
N ALA A 215 -31.36 -6.65 12.26
CA ALA A 215 -30.61 -7.76 12.85
C ALA A 215 -29.46 -7.24 13.72
N ALA A 216 -29.29 -7.82 14.92
CA ALA A 216 -28.17 -7.47 15.82
C ALA A 216 -26.83 -8.04 15.36
N LEU A 217 -26.81 -9.09 14.56
CA LEU A 217 -25.62 -9.79 14.10
C LEU A 217 -25.66 -10.00 12.58
N VAL A 218 -24.50 -9.84 11.96
CA VAL A 218 -24.28 -10.20 10.55
C VAL A 218 -24.08 -11.72 10.46
N THR A 219 -24.93 -12.38 9.70
CA THR A 219 -24.91 -13.83 9.49
C THR A 219 -24.22 -14.22 8.18
N GLY A 220 -23.99 -15.50 7.98
CA GLY A 220 -23.50 -16.03 6.70
C GLY A 220 -24.46 -15.75 5.53
N ASP A 221 -25.78 -15.57 5.79
CA ASP A 221 -26.76 -15.26 4.76
C ASP A 221 -26.65 -13.81 4.28
N HIS A 222 -26.42 -12.87 5.18
CA HIS A 222 -26.12 -11.48 4.80
C HIS A 222 -24.85 -11.39 3.92
N ILE A 223 -23.79 -12.19 4.24
CA ILE A 223 -22.59 -12.25 3.39
C ILE A 223 -22.90 -12.86 2.03
N ARG A 224 -23.75 -13.91 1.98
CA ARG A 224 -24.18 -14.52 0.70
C ARG A 224 -24.89 -13.52 -0.19
N GLU A 225 -25.78 -12.72 0.38
CA GLU A 225 -26.51 -11.68 -0.36
C GLU A 225 -25.55 -10.58 -0.82
N ALA A 226 -24.66 -10.11 0.06
CA ALA A 226 -23.61 -9.17 -0.30
C ALA A 226 -22.70 -9.70 -1.44
N CYS A 227 -22.40 -10.99 -1.49
CA CYS A 227 -21.66 -11.60 -2.63
C CYS A 227 -22.44 -11.47 -3.93
N ARG A 228 -23.76 -11.69 -3.91
CA ARG A 228 -24.62 -11.55 -5.11
C ARG A 228 -24.65 -10.12 -5.60
N ASP A 229 -24.83 -9.17 -4.69
CA ASP A 229 -24.89 -7.73 -5.03
C ASP A 229 -23.55 -7.20 -5.60
N LEU A 230 -22.44 -7.84 -5.23
CA LEU A 230 -21.09 -7.50 -5.68
C LEU A 230 -20.58 -8.36 -6.84
N ASP A 231 -21.42 -9.21 -7.42
CA ASP A 231 -21.05 -10.18 -8.47
C ASP A 231 -19.81 -11.04 -8.08
N LEU A 232 -19.66 -11.35 -6.79
CA LEU A 232 -18.57 -12.18 -6.30
C LEU A 232 -18.97 -13.66 -6.31
N PRO A 233 -17.99 -14.56 -6.56
CA PRO A 233 -18.26 -15.99 -6.53
C PRO A 233 -18.68 -16.42 -5.11
N ASP A 234 -19.88 -17.00 -4.98
CA ASP A 234 -20.33 -17.62 -3.74
C ASP A 234 -19.67 -19.00 -3.62
N GLN A 235 -18.49 -19.06 -3.02
CA GLN A 235 -17.75 -20.33 -2.80
C GLN A 235 -18.26 -21.11 -1.58
N GLY A 236 -19.39 -20.73 -1.00
CA GLY A 236 -19.98 -21.38 0.18
C GLY A 236 -20.75 -22.69 -0.08
N ALA A 237 -20.73 -23.23 -1.29
CA ALA A 237 -21.47 -24.44 -1.67
C ALA A 237 -20.59 -25.69 -1.91
N HIS A 238 -19.32 -25.67 -1.51
CA HIS A 238 -18.57 -26.92 -1.46
C HIS A 238 -18.85 -27.65 -0.14
N GLU A 239 -19.54 -28.79 -0.27
CA GLU A 239 -19.60 -29.82 0.75
C GLU A 239 -18.24 -30.02 1.42
N ALA A 240 -18.25 -30.14 2.73
CA ALA A 240 -17.07 -30.43 3.53
C ALA A 240 -16.27 -31.57 2.89
N ALA A 241 -15.14 -31.26 2.28
CA ALA A 241 -14.16 -32.28 1.96
C ALA A 241 -13.70 -32.94 3.25
N PRO A 242 -13.58 -34.27 3.29
CA PRO A 242 -13.27 -35.00 4.53
C PRO A 242 -11.95 -34.53 5.10
N SER A 243 -11.95 -34.14 6.35
CA SER A 243 -10.81 -33.81 7.17
C SER A 243 -9.83 -35.01 7.24
N GLY A 244 -8.77 -34.92 6.42
CA GLY A 244 -7.80 -36.02 6.33
C GLY A 244 -6.40 -35.61 5.88
N LEU A 245 -6.05 -34.31 5.94
CA LEU A 245 -4.65 -33.91 5.77
C LEU A 245 -4.10 -33.40 7.11
N PRO A 246 -2.94 -33.90 7.56
CA PRO A 246 -2.31 -33.40 8.78
C PRO A 246 -1.97 -31.93 8.58
N ALA A 247 -2.27 -31.12 9.61
CA ALA A 247 -1.89 -29.71 9.64
C ALA A 247 -0.40 -29.56 9.37
N PRO A 248 0.02 -28.67 8.46
CA PRO A 248 1.44 -28.41 8.28
C PRO A 248 2.01 -27.83 9.57
N ASP A 249 3.07 -28.46 10.05
CA ASP A 249 3.82 -28.06 11.24
C ASP A 249 4.56 -26.75 10.97
N TYR A 250 4.01 -25.63 11.44
CA TYR A 250 4.59 -24.28 11.31
C TYR A 250 5.61 -23.94 12.39
N THR A 251 6.14 -24.93 13.14
CA THR A 251 7.16 -24.71 14.19
C THR A 251 8.58 -24.57 13.64
N ARG A 252 8.81 -24.48 12.34
CA ARG A 252 10.12 -24.07 11.80
C ARG A 252 10.30 -22.58 11.96
N SER A 253 10.99 -22.24 13.03
CA SER A 253 11.45 -20.93 13.46
C SER A 253 11.99 -20.07 12.31
N LEU A 254 11.34 -18.91 12.08
CA LEU A 254 11.94 -17.77 11.40
C LEU A 254 13.21 -17.34 12.18
N PRO A 255 14.25 -16.86 11.50
CA PRO A 255 15.41 -16.29 12.20
C PRO A 255 14.96 -15.19 13.15
N PRO A 256 15.55 -15.07 14.35
CA PRO A 256 15.07 -14.16 15.39
C PRO A 256 15.09 -12.67 15.03
N GLU A 257 15.73 -12.28 13.95
CA GLU A 257 15.76 -10.88 13.46
C GLU A 257 14.51 -10.44 12.69
N LEU A 258 13.61 -11.35 12.32
CA LEU A 258 12.35 -11.02 11.62
C LEU A 258 11.10 -11.19 12.49
N ALA A 259 11.24 -11.62 13.73
CA ALA A 259 10.13 -11.86 14.66
C ALA A 259 9.59 -10.58 15.34
N SER A 260 10.10 -9.40 15.04
CA SER A 260 9.71 -8.13 15.68
C SER A 260 8.98 -7.15 14.78
N VAL A 261 8.18 -7.61 13.82
CA VAL A 261 7.16 -6.75 13.22
C VAL A 261 5.91 -6.81 14.09
N THR A 262 6.03 -6.27 15.29
CA THR A 262 4.89 -5.95 16.13
C THR A 262 4.15 -4.80 15.46
N VAL A 263 2.94 -5.04 15.00
CA VAL A 263 1.99 -3.98 14.62
C VAL A 263 1.60 -3.28 15.92
N LEU A 264 2.35 -2.22 16.29
CA LEU A 264 1.99 -1.40 17.45
C LEU A 264 0.79 -0.51 17.07
N PRO A 265 -0.25 -0.44 17.91
CA PRO A 265 -1.35 0.49 17.70
C PRO A 265 -0.84 1.92 17.83
N VAL A 266 -1.03 2.71 16.78
CA VAL A 266 -0.73 4.15 16.82
C VAL A 266 -1.87 4.84 17.57
N ARG A 267 -1.63 5.23 18.83
CA ARG A 267 -2.47 6.20 19.54
C ARG A 267 -2.31 7.56 18.87
N VAL A 268 -3.37 8.06 18.26
CA VAL A 268 -3.46 9.46 17.86
C VAL A 268 -3.91 10.25 19.08
N SER A 269 -2.98 10.95 19.75
CA SER A 269 -3.33 11.96 20.74
C SER A 269 -3.76 13.24 20.02
N ASN A 270 -4.95 13.77 20.35
CA ASN A 270 -5.38 15.10 19.98
C ASN A 270 -4.41 16.13 20.59
N GLY A 271 -3.56 16.69 19.76
CA GLY A 271 -2.68 17.80 20.10
C GLY A 271 -2.71 18.82 18.97
N SER A 272 -3.28 19.99 19.27
CA SER A 272 -3.26 21.17 18.42
C SER A 272 -1.82 21.52 18.04
N LEU A 273 -1.50 21.54 16.75
CA LEU A 273 -0.25 22.10 16.24
C LEU A 273 -0.54 23.50 15.69
N GLU A 274 -0.14 24.50 16.45
CA GLU A 274 0.03 25.86 15.96
C GLU A 274 1.05 25.90 14.84
N ALA A 275 0.70 26.61 13.78
CA ALA A 275 1.52 26.77 12.60
C ALA A 275 2.71 27.69 12.90
N ALA A 276 3.90 27.12 13.04
CA ALA A 276 5.14 27.84 12.88
C ALA A 276 5.60 27.75 11.43
N ALA A 277 5.72 28.88 10.78
CA ALA A 277 6.13 29.02 9.40
C ALA A 277 7.54 28.48 9.18
N LEU A 278 7.66 27.44 8.36
CA LEU A 278 8.92 26.96 7.79
C LEU A 278 8.89 27.11 6.25
N PRO A 279 10.02 27.44 5.61
CA PRO A 279 10.05 27.77 4.19
C PRO A 279 9.74 26.55 3.32
N ALA A 280 9.05 26.81 2.21
CA ALA A 280 8.44 25.89 1.30
C ALA A 280 9.40 24.84 0.72
N ALA A 281 9.34 23.64 1.25
CA ALA A 281 9.60 22.38 0.57
C ALA A 281 8.48 21.42 0.99
N SER A 282 7.25 21.83 0.71
CA SER A 282 6.08 21.01 1.02
C SER A 282 5.87 20.02 -0.11
N PHE A 283 6.20 18.77 0.16
CA PHE A 283 5.47 17.67 -0.41
C PHE A 283 3.98 17.98 -0.20
N SER A 284 3.25 18.22 -1.29
CA SER A 284 1.85 18.60 -1.17
C SER A 284 1.07 17.43 -0.57
N LEU A 285 0.88 17.47 0.75
CA LEU A 285 -0.01 16.58 1.49
C LEU A 285 -1.39 16.44 0.83
N LYS A 286 -1.80 17.43 0.02
CA LYS A 286 -3.04 17.38 -0.76
C LYS A 286 -3.10 16.25 -1.77
N THR A 287 -1.98 15.76 -2.28
CA THR A 287 -1.96 14.60 -3.19
C THR A 287 -2.10 13.29 -2.42
N LEU A 288 -1.55 13.20 -1.22
CA LEU A 288 -1.75 12.06 -0.32
C LEU A 288 -3.14 12.09 0.34
N GLU A 289 -3.71 13.29 0.58
CA GLU A 289 -5.08 13.45 1.08
C GLU A 289 -6.13 12.90 0.12
N ARG A 290 -5.90 12.95 -1.19
CA ARG A 290 -6.79 12.29 -2.18
C ARG A 290 -6.72 10.76 -2.14
N TYR A 291 -5.64 10.17 -1.62
CA TYR A 291 -5.41 8.72 -1.62
C TYR A 291 -5.39 8.06 -0.25
N GLY A 292 -5.54 8.79 0.87
CA GLY A 292 -5.50 8.13 2.18
C GLY A 292 -5.66 8.94 3.43
N SER A 293 -5.82 10.26 3.36
CA SER A 293 -6.08 11.11 4.52
C SER A 293 -7.22 12.10 4.30
N GLY A 294 -8.23 11.72 3.55
CA GLY A 294 -9.51 12.34 3.84
C GLY A 294 -9.70 12.23 5.35
N LYS A 295 -10.10 13.34 6.05
CA LYS A 295 -10.79 13.21 7.36
C LYS A 295 -11.62 11.96 7.21
N PRO A 296 -11.60 11.00 8.14
CA PRO A 296 -12.39 9.80 7.99
C PRO A 296 -13.79 10.31 7.69
N VAL A 297 -14.21 10.21 6.42
CA VAL A 297 -15.63 10.14 6.13
C VAL A 297 -15.99 9.02 7.05
N LYS A 298 -16.76 9.34 8.13
CA LYS A 298 -17.11 8.36 9.14
C LYS A 298 -17.57 7.18 8.32
N SER A 299 -16.72 6.19 8.19
CA SER A 299 -16.98 5.05 7.33
C SER A 299 -18.31 4.50 7.81
N PHE A 300 -19.06 3.83 6.97
CA PHE A 300 -20.28 3.18 7.40
C PHE A 300 -20.06 2.37 8.67
N TRP A 301 -18.89 1.77 8.83
CA TRP A 301 -18.40 1.09 10.04
C TRP A 301 -18.47 1.98 11.30
N SER A 302 -18.07 3.25 11.22
CA SER A 302 -18.16 4.19 12.35
C SER A 302 -19.58 4.55 12.71
N ARG A 303 -20.51 4.53 11.74
CA ARG A 303 -21.93 4.77 11.98
C ARG A 303 -22.57 3.53 12.62
N CYS A 304 -22.29 2.34 12.13
CA CYS A 304 -22.79 1.08 12.69
C CYS A 304 -22.25 0.83 14.10
N ALA A 305 -20.96 1.08 14.36
CA ALA A 305 -20.37 0.95 15.68
C ALA A 305 -21.00 1.89 16.72
N GLY A 306 -21.40 3.12 16.29
CA GLY A 306 -22.10 4.08 17.17
C GLY A 306 -23.54 3.70 17.46
N ILE A 307 -24.21 2.99 16.56
CA ILE A 307 -25.63 2.58 16.70
C ILE A 307 -25.75 1.28 17.46
N LEU A 308 -24.91 0.28 17.18
CA LEU A 308 -24.97 -1.03 17.82
C LEU A 308 -24.33 -1.02 19.23
N GLY A 309 -23.43 -0.07 19.54
CA GLY A 309 -22.83 0.11 20.88
C GLY A 309 -23.73 0.82 21.90
N SER A 310 -24.87 1.38 21.49
CA SER A 310 -25.83 2.06 22.38
C SER A 310 -27.02 1.18 22.80
N ALA A 311 -27.04 -0.09 22.45
CA ALA A 311 -28.10 -1.04 22.76
C ALA A 311 -27.79 -2.00 23.93
N HIS A 312 -27.00 -1.50 24.94
CA HIS A 312 -26.79 -2.19 26.22
C HIS A 312 -26.98 -1.22 27.38
#